data_c1ace2455139903d197cf5d84c48233c
#
_entry.id   c1ace2455139903d197cf5d84c48233c
#
_cell.length_a   1.000
_cell.length_b   1.000
_cell.length_c   1.000
_cell.angle_alpha   90.00
_cell.angle_beta   90.00
_cell.angle_gamma   90.00
#
_symmetry.space_group_name_H-M   'P 1'
#
loop_
_entity.id
_entity.type
_entity.pdbx_description
1 polymer ?
#
loop_
_entity_poly.entity_id
_entity_poly.type
_entity_poly.pdbx_seq_one_letter_code
_entity_poly.pdbx_strand_id
1 'polypeptide(L)'
;MSDEHISSKRRRDFLDGSYTVGLLAVAILSGYLLLSPSVETARATTVARPVPVPTPGQVSDYVGRPVEHAPEPPKVTWPKTISGQILDANHSPFEGVSVVIGGVEHLTNAEGRFTIEGHPADAPMVVKQPGFAKVKLAPTRDAIEVVMQPQMIKAAYLTYFGIGDRGIRGRVLDLAARTELNAVVIDVKGDRGWIVYRTEVPLALQVGAQGPGTLKDFDGLMADLKSRGIYTIGRIVTFKDNVLANGRPDLAIIDTRTGKPWIDNEKLAWVDPFREEVWRYNVAIAKEAASKGFDEIQFDYVRFPTDGKLGAAKYASANNKDTRLPAIAGFLGKARRELGPLGVFVAADVFGYTAFNENDTDIGQRIEELAPNLDYFCPMVYPSGYHMGIPGFRNPVHHPYEVVHESVKQTYRRSARHPVRVRPWLQDFKDYAFDKRIFGVPEIRGQIKGADDAGAVGWMLWNPRNDYTASALRQKEASGTK
;
A
#
# COMPACT_ATOMS: atom_id res chain seq x y z
N MET A 1 -33.81 31.88 -23.27
CA MET A 1 -33.49 30.65 -24.02
C MET A 1 -32.04 30.63 -24.57
N SER A 2 -31.09 31.39 -24.03
CA SER A 2 -29.71 31.48 -24.53
C SER A 2 -28.63 31.02 -23.57
N ASP A 3 -28.87 30.79 -22.29
CA ASP A 3 -27.84 30.42 -21.31
C ASP A 3 -27.67 28.92 -21.08
N GLU A 4 -28.71 28.12 -21.29
CA GLU A 4 -28.61 26.66 -21.13
C GLU A 4 -27.81 25.96 -22.27
N HIS A 5 -27.83 26.56 -23.49
CA HIS A 5 -27.15 26.01 -24.66
C HIS A 5 -25.62 26.22 -24.61
N ILE A 6 -25.17 27.29 -23.96
CA ILE A 6 -23.73 27.60 -23.78
C ILE A 6 -23.12 26.69 -22.70
N SER A 7 -23.89 26.38 -21.66
CA SER A 7 -23.46 25.46 -20.59
C SER A 7 -23.28 24.02 -21.08
N SER A 8 -24.15 23.51 -21.95
CA SER A 8 -24.06 22.13 -22.45
C SER A 8 -22.92 21.94 -23.45
N LYS A 9 -22.62 22.96 -24.27
CA LYS A 9 -21.50 22.91 -25.24
C LYS A 9 -20.14 22.94 -24.51
N ARG A 10 -20.00 23.78 -23.47
CA ARG A 10 -18.79 23.83 -22.63
C ARG A 10 -18.55 22.54 -21.84
N ARG A 11 -19.59 21.82 -21.42
CA ARG A 11 -19.45 20.50 -20.78
C ARG A 11 -18.99 19.41 -21.76
N ARG A 12 -19.46 19.44 -23.02
CA ARG A 12 -18.98 18.50 -24.06
C ARG A 12 -17.52 18.74 -24.45
N ASP A 13 -17.11 19.99 -24.60
CA ASP A 13 -15.73 20.33 -24.96
C ASP A 13 -14.72 19.97 -23.86
N PHE A 14 -15.17 19.82 -22.59
CA PHE A 14 -14.34 19.32 -21.50
C PHE A 14 -14.21 17.78 -21.49
N LEU A 15 -15.19 17.07 -22.05
CA LEU A 15 -15.23 15.60 -22.07
C LEU A 15 -14.64 14.99 -23.36
N ASP A 16 -14.65 15.74 -24.49
CA ASP A 16 -14.20 15.26 -25.79
C ASP A 16 -12.76 15.67 -26.15
N GLY A 17 -12.09 16.41 -25.26
CA GLY A 17 -10.68 16.80 -25.45
C GLY A 17 -9.76 15.60 -25.26
N SER A 18 -9.15 15.15 -26.35
CA SER A 18 -8.06 14.16 -26.35
C SER A 18 -6.88 14.70 -25.54
N TYR A 19 -6.82 14.39 -24.25
CA TYR A 19 -5.75 14.83 -23.31
C TYR A 19 -4.47 14.01 -23.50
N THR A 20 -3.85 14.12 -24.67
CA THR A 20 -2.59 13.42 -24.97
C THR A 20 -1.34 14.21 -24.57
N VAL A 21 -1.48 15.38 -23.95
CA VAL A 21 -0.34 16.24 -23.60
C VAL A 21 -0.46 16.70 -22.14
N GLY A 22 0.34 16.14 -21.24
CA GLY A 22 0.52 16.75 -19.93
C GLY A 22 0.66 15.86 -18.68
N LEU A 23 0.98 14.57 -18.80
CA LEU A 23 1.23 13.69 -17.64
C LEU A 23 2.67 13.76 -17.07
N LEU A 24 3.39 14.86 -17.32
CA LEU A 24 4.83 15.00 -17.03
C LEU A 24 5.16 15.25 -15.54
N ALA A 25 4.19 15.41 -14.65
CA ALA A 25 4.44 16.06 -13.36
C ALA A 25 4.55 15.13 -12.11
N VAL A 26 4.22 13.86 -12.19
CA VAL A 26 4.32 12.96 -11.00
C VAL A 26 5.73 12.37 -10.83
N ALA A 27 6.55 12.39 -11.87
CA ALA A 27 7.88 11.80 -11.89
C ALA A 27 8.98 12.62 -11.19
N ILE A 28 8.75 13.90 -10.86
CA ILE A 28 9.82 14.80 -10.37
C ILE A 28 10.10 14.65 -8.86
N LEU A 29 9.27 13.94 -8.11
CA LEU A 29 9.38 13.89 -6.64
C LEU A 29 10.44 12.92 -6.10
N SER A 30 10.93 11.99 -6.89
CA SER A 30 11.95 11.01 -6.45
C SER A 30 13.40 11.44 -6.72
N GLY A 31 13.62 12.47 -7.54
CA GLY A 31 14.94 12.85 -8.07
C GLY A 31 15.82 13.78 -7.20
N TYR A 32 15.35 14.29 -6.07
CA TYR A 32 16.05 15.35 -5.31
C TYR A 32 16.97 14.88 -4.17
N LEU A 33 17.50 13.68 -4.22
CA LEU A 33 18.40 13.17 -3.17
C LEU A 33 19.73 12.63 -3.72
N LEU A 34 20.52 13.48 -4.41
CA LEU A 34 21.91 13.19 -4.72
C LEU A 34 22.78 14.45 -4.51
N LEU A 35 23.02 14.82 -3.26
CA LEU A 35 24.19 15.59 -2.83
C LEU A 35 24.39 15.33 -1.33
N SER A 36 25.13 14.27 -1.01
CA SER A 36 25.76 14.10 0.30
C SER A 36 27.26 14.05 0.10
N PRO A 37 28.05 14.74 0.93
CA PRO A 37 29.49 14.79 0.79
C PRO A 37 30.12 13.45 1.20
N SER A 38 31.17 13.10 0.48
CA SER A 38 32.06 11.96 0.71
C SER A 38 32.59 11.94 2.14
N VAL A 39 32.34 10.86 2.88
CA VAL A 39 33.01 10.57 4.15
C VAL A 39 34.23 9.71 3.85
N GLU A 40 35.39 10.23 4.14
CA GLU A 40 36.70 9.58 4.09
C GLU A 40 36.75 8.39 5.06
N THR A 41 37.17 7.25 4.56
CA THR A 41 37.35 6.00 5.32
C THR A 41 38.63 6.07 6.15
N ALA A 42 38.51 6.20 7.45
CA ALA A 42 39.63 5.90 8.36
C ALA A 42 39.65 4.38 8.64
N ARG A 43 40.70 3.70 8.18
CA ARG A 43 41.02 2.31 8.53
C ARG A 43 41.62 2.28 9.94
N ALA A 44 40.95 1.63 10.87
CA ALA A 44 41.56 1.17 12.12
C ALA A 44 41.67 -0.37 12.09
N THR A 45 42.88 -0.86 11.94
CA THR A 45 43.27 -2.25 12.13
C THR A 45 43.38 -2.55 13.63
N THR A 46 42.44 -3.34 14.16
CA THR A 46 42.58 -3.91 15.51
C THR A 46 42.83 -5.42 15.36
N VAL A 47 44.04 -5.83 15.75
CA VAL A 47 44.48 -7.22 15.83
C VAL A 47 43.75 -7.90 16.99
N ALA A 48 42.96 -8.94 16.75
CA ALA A 48 42.34 -9.75 17.76
C ALA A 48 43.35 -10.74 18.37
N ARG A 49 43.48 -10.77 19.71
CA ARG A 49 44.22 -11.76 20.47
C ARG A 49 43.45 -13.10 20.44
N PRO A 50 44.14 -14.26 20.34
CA PRO A 50 43.49 -15.55 20.40
C PRO A 50 43.05 -15.93 21.80
N VAL A 51 41.85 -16.45 21.89
CA VAL A 51 41.24 -17.02 23.11
C VAL A 51 41.80 -18.44 23.31
N PRO A 52 42.23 -18.87 24.53
CA PRO A 52 42.76 -20.21 24.78
C PRO A 52 41.65 -21.26 24.70
N VAL A 53 41.97 -22.39 24.03
CA VAL A 53 41.13 -23.60 23.97
C VAL A 53 41.29 -24.37 25.31
N PRO A 54 40.20 -24.75 25.98
CA PRO A 54 40.29 -25.63 27.19
C PRO A 54 40.65 -27.05 26.84
N THR A 55 41.58 -27.63 27.60
CA THR A 55 42.03 -29.00 27.53
C THR A 55 40.94 -29.98 28.03
N PRO A 56 40.78 -31.20 27.43
CA PRO A 56 39.79 -32.16 27.92
C PRO A 56 40.32 -32.91 29.13
N GLY A 57 39.52 -32.88 30.21
CA GLY A 57 39.78 -33.71 31.37
C GLY A 57 39.00 -33.25 32.57
N GLN A 58 37.82 -33.83 32.76
CA GLN A 58 37.22 -34.34 33.98
C GLN A 58 35.70 -34.48 33.75
N VAL A 59 35.29 -35.70 33.49
CA VAL A 59 33.88 -36.10 33.51
C VAL A 59 33.56 -36.31 35.01
N SER A 60 32.79 -35.39 35.58
CA SER A 60 32.18 -35.57 36.91
C SER A 60 30.84 -36.30 36.73
N ASP A 61 30.69 -37.44 37.36
CA ASP A 61 29.46 -38.22 37.44
C ASP A 61 28.32 -37.40 38.11
N TYR A 62 27.56 -36.70 37.28
CA TYR A 62 26.30 -36.12 37.71
C TYR A 62 25.17 -37.11 37.43
N VAL A 63 24.82 -37.91 38.42
CA VAL A 63 23.60 -38.73 38.41
C VAL A 63 22.42 -37.76 38.38
N GLY A 64 21.86 -37.53 37.21
CA GLY A 64 20.69 -36.67 36.99
C GLY A 64 19.46 -37.22 37.71
N ARG A 65 18.85 -36.42 38.57
CA ARG A 65 17.46 -36.66 38.99
C ARG A 65 16.58 -36.73 37.73
N PRO A 66 15.55 -37.60 37.69
CA PRO A 66 14.58 -37.61 36.63
C PRO A 66 14.00 -36.21 36.46
N VAL A 67 14.12 -35.63 35.28
CA VAL A 67 13.40 -34.40 34.95
C VAL A 67 11.93 -34.78 34.88
N GLU A 68 11.19 -34.34 35.85
CA GLU A 68 9.74 -34.44 35.87
C GLU A 68 9.26 -33.60 34.66
N HIS A 69 8.83 -34.25 33.59
CA HIS A 69 8.29 -33.60 32.43
C HIS A 69 7.06 -32.79 32.89
N ALA A 70 7.12 -31.47 32.73
CA ALA A 70 5.95 -30.64 32.88
C ALA A 70 4.81 -31.26 32.03
N PRO A 71 3.58 -31.32 32.55
CA PRO A 71 2.47 -31.89 31.78
C PRO A 71 2.36 -31.18 30.42
N GLU A 72 2.30 -31.97 29.34
CA GLU A 72 2.05 -31.43 28.02
C GLU A 72 0.81 -30.52 28.11
N PRO A 73 0.88 -29.30 27.52
CA PRO A 73 -0.29 -28.43 27.46
C PRO A 73 -1.44 -29.22 26.83
N PRO A 74 -2.67 -29.07 27.33
CA PRO A 74 -3.82 -29.84 26.85
C PRO A 74 -3.92 -29.64 25.33
N LYS A 75 -3.98 -30.75 24.58
CA LYS A 75 -4.22 -30.72 23.13
C LYS A 75 -5.54 -30.01 22.89
N VAL A 76 -5.47 -28.81 22.32
CA VAL A 76 -6.67 -28.08 21.93
C VAL A 76 -7.33 -28.88 20.81
N THR A 77 -8.48 -29.49 21.09
CA THR A 77 -9.32 -30.12 20.09
C THR A 77 -10.16 -29.06 19.44
N TRP A 78 -9.86 -28.77 18.19
CA TRP A 78 -10.62 -27.82 17.38
C TRP A 78 -11.95 -28.42 16.97
N PRO A 79 -13.07 -27.66 16.94
CA PRO A 79 -14.33 -28.13 16.43
C PRO A 79 -14.20 -28.50 14.95
N LYS A 80 -14.89 -29.57 14.50
CA LYS A 80 -14.90 -29.99 13.09
C LYS A 80 -15.60 -28.98 12.19
N THR A 81 -16.55 -28.25 12.75
CA THR A 81 -17.33 -27.19 12.09
C THR A 81 -17.28 -25.95 12.96
N ILE A 82 -16.95 -24.82 12.38
CA ILE A 82 -17.04 -23.51 13.01
C ILE A 82 -18.20 -22.77 12.36
N SER A 83 -19.10 -22.26 13.18
CA SER A 83 -20.20 -21.41 12.75
C SER A 83 -20.25 -20.14 13.60
N GLY A 84 -20.84 -19.08 13.04
CA GLY A 84 -20.99 -17.85 13.79
C GLY A 84 -21.80 -16.82 13.05
N GLN A 85 -21.91 -15.68 13.69
CA GLN A 85 -22.58 -14.51 13.17
C GLN A 85 -21.70 -13.26 13.32
N ILE A 86 -21.66 -12.47 12.27
CA ILE A 86 -20.96 -11.18 12.27
C ILE A 86 -22.02 -10.09 12.24
N LEU A 87 -21.85 -9.12 13.13
CA LEU A 87 -22.74 -7.98 13.30
C LEU A 87 -21.96 -6.69 13.04
N ASP A 88 -22.65 -5.65 12.59
CA ASP A 88 -22.12 -4.29 12.54
C ASP A 88 -22.11 -3.64 13.94
N ALA A 89 -21.61 -2.41 14.05
CA ALA A 89 -21.57 -1.67 15.31
C ALA A 89 -22.95 -1.34 15.91
N ASN A 90 -24.03 -1.48 15.14
CA ASN A 90 -25.41 -1.32 15.57
C ASN A 90 -26.08 -2.65 15.92
N HIS A 91 -25.29 -3.75 15.98
CA HIS A 91 -25.76 -5.10 16.20
C HIS A 91 -26.72 -5.63 15.11
N SER A 92 -26.65 -5.06 13.91
CA SER A 92 -27.37 -5.58 12.73
C SER A 92 -26.54 -6.63 12.00
N PRO A 93 -27.17 -7.66 11.38
CA PRO A 93 -26.49 -8.66 10.56
C PRO A 93 -25.58 -8.01 9.50
N PHE A 94 -24.34 -8.48 9.37
CA PHE A 94 -23.39 -7.90 8.46
C PHE A 94 -23.05 -8.87 7.33
N GLU A 95 -23.69 -8.67 6.17
CA GLU A 95 -23.47 -9.45 4.95
C GLU A 95 -22.11 -9.14 4.30
N GLY A 96 -21.52 -10.15 3.65
CA GLY A 96 -20.32 -10.00 2.81
C GLY A 96 -19.04 -9.76 3.59
N VAL A 97 -19.03 -9.98 4.91
CA VAL A 97 -17.82 -9.90 5.73
C VAL A 97 -16.93 -11.10 5.45
N SER A 98 -15.64 -10.86 5.23
CA SER A 98 -14.64 -11.89 4.99
C SER A 98 -14.24 -12.56 6.31
N VAL A 99 -14.40 -13.88 6.37
CA VAL A 99 -13.94 -14.77 7.43
C VAL A 99 -12.88 -15.68 6.85
N VAL A 100 -11.63 -15.52 7.28
CA VAL A 100 -10.48 -16.28 6.78
C VAL A 100 -10.01 -17.25 7.85
N ILE A 101 -9.87 -18.52 7.49
CA ILE A 101 -9.29 -19.57 8.35
C ILE A 101 -8.52 -20.58 7.48
N GLY A 102 -7.35 -20.99 7.90
CA GLY A 102 -6.57 -22.01 7.21
C GLY A 102 -6.22 -21.69 5.76
N GLY A 103 -6.14 -20.40 5.40
CA GLY A 103 -5.86 -19.97 4.03
C GLY A 103 -7.06 -20.03 3.09
N VAL A 104 -8.28 -20.12 3.62
CA VAL A 104 -9.54 -20.09 2.86
C VAL A 104 -10.37 -18.88 3.31
N GLU A 105 -10.88 -18.12 2.36
CA GLU A 105 -11.75 -16.96 2.61
C GLU A 105 -13.23 -17.35 2.38
N HIS A 106 -14.06 -17.09 3.36
CA HIS A 106 -15.51 -17.29 3.32
C HIS A 106 -16.20 -15.93 3.51
N LEU A 107 -17.38 -15.76 2.94
CA LEU A 107 -18.18 -14.55 3.12
C LEU A 107 -19.42 -14.85 3.94
N THR A 108 -19.82 -13.93 4.81
CA THR A 108 -21.11 -14.04 5.53
C THR A 108 -22.28 -13.85 4.57
N ASN A 109 -23.39 -14.55 4.85
CA ASN A 109 -24.64 -14.41 4.12
C ASN A 109 -25.43 -13.15 4.56
N ALA A 110 -26.66 -12.98 4.03
CA ALA A 110 -27.53 -11.82 4.34
C ALA A 110 -27.89 -11.70 5.83
N GLU A 111 -27.92 -12.83 6.56
CA GLU A 111 -28.13 -12.86 8.01
C GLU A 111 -26.83 -12.67 8.81
N GLY A 112 -25.73 -12.30 8.16
CA GLY A 112 -24.41 -12.15 8.77
C GLY A 112 -23.78 -13.47 9.21
N ARG A 113 -24.32 -14.64 8.78
CA ARG A 113 -23.90 -15.97 9.25
C ARG A 113 -22.86 -16.59 8.34
N PHE A 114 -22.00 -17.40 8.94
CA PHE A 114 -21.04 -18.27 8.24
C PHE A 114 -21.00 -19.65 8.87
N THR A 115 -20.62 -20.65 8.06
CA THR A 115 -20.33 -22.03 8.50
C THR A 115 -19.12 -22.53 7.71
N ILE A 116 -18.09 -23.02 8.41
CA ILE A 116 -16.82 -23.48 7.84
C ILE A 116 -16.54 -24.88 8.36
N GLU A 117 -16.32 -25.81 7.45
CA GLU A 117 -16.00 -27.20 7.74
C GLU A 117 -14.53 -27.51 7.40
N GLY A 118 -13.95 -28.49 8.09
CA GLY A 118 -12.64 -29.06 7.72
C GLY A 118 -11.46 -28.10 7.82
N HIS A 119 -11.50 -27.13 8.74
CA HIS A 119 -10.38 -26.20 8.95
C HIS A 119 -9.18 -26.87 9.66
N PRO A 120 -7.94 -26.37 9.46
CA PRO A 120 -6.77 -26.82 10.24
C PRO A 120 -6.95 -26.61 11.74
N ALA A 121 -6.50 -27.56 12.55
CA ALA A 121 -6.77 -27.62 13.99
C ALA A 121 -6.25 -26.42 14.81
N ASP A 122 -5.26 -25.69 14.33
CA ASP A 122 -4.55 -24.60 15.02
C ASP A 122 -4.57 -23.27 14.28
N ALA A 123 -5.33 -23.19 13.16
CA ALA A 123 -5.36 -22.00 12.34
C ALA A 123 -6.12 -20.85 13.02
N PRO A 124 -5.52 -19.67 13.17
CA PRO A 124 -6.24 -18.49 13.63
C PRO A 124 -7.31 -18.08 12.63
N MET A 125 -8.43 -17.60 13.12
CA MET A 125 -9.48 -16.99 12.31
C MET A 125 -9.27 -15.48 12.23
N VAL A 126 -9.41 -14.93 11.03
CA VAL A 126 -9.39 -13.48 10.77
C VAL A 126 -10.74 -13.06 10.21
N VAL A 127 -11.42 -12.15 10.90
CA VAL A 127 -12.62 -11.49 10.40
C VAL A 127 -12.23 -10.08 9.93
N LYS A 128 -12.52 -9.76 8.69
CA LYS A 128 -12.14 -8.47 8.09
C LYS A 128 -13.22 -7.91 7.17
N GLN A 129 -13.40 -6.60 7.24
CA GLN A 129 -14.24 -5.82 6.33
C GLN A 129 -13.59 -4.47 6.09
N PRO A 130 -13.44 -3.98 4.85
CA PRO A 130 -12.88 -2.67 4.59
C PRO A 130 -13.66 -1.55 5.31
N GLY A 131 -12.92 -0.66 6.01
CA GLY A 131 -13.51 0.39 6.87
C GLY A 131 -13.80 -0.04 8.30
N PHE A 132 -13.48 -1.29 8.68
CA PHE A 132 -13.65 -1.83 10.02
C PHE A 132 -12.34 -2.41 10.58
N ALA A 133 -12.25 -2.45 11.90
CA ALA A 133 -11.12 -3.07 12.59
C ALA A 133 -11.10 -4.58 12.33
N LYS A 134 -9.95 -5.11 11.95
CA LYS A 134 -9.74 -6.55 11.83
C LYS A 134 -9.82 -7.22 13.20
N VAL A 135 -10.55 -8.33 13.26
CA VAL A 135 -10.61 -9.18 14.46
C VAL A 135 -9.84 -10.47 14.19
N LYS A 136 -8.89 -10.79 15.09
CA LYS A 136 -8.14 -12.04 15.07
C LYS A 136 -8.50 -12.82 16.31
N LEU A 137 -8.94 -14.06 16.14
CA LEU A 137 -9.29 -14.93 17.24
C LEU A 137 -8.93 -16.39 16.96
N ALA A 138 -8.73 -17.14 18.02
CA ALA A 138 -8.65 -18.59 17.96
C ALA A 138 -10.07 -19.15 18.14
N PRO A 139 -10.63 -19.89 17.18
CA PRO A 139 -11.97 -20.45 17.33
C PRO A 139 -11.91 -21.61 18.35
N THR A 140 -12.43 -21.39 19.54
CA THR A 140 -12.45 -22.38 20.63
C THR A 140 -13.85 -22.90 20.94
N ARG A 141 -14.87 -22.49 20.20
CA ARG A 141 -16.30 -22.83 20.39
C ARG A 141 -16.97 -23.06 19.05
N ASP A 142 -18.07 -23.78 19.11
CA ASP A 142 -18.87 -24.13 17.92
C ASP A 142 -19.64 -22.93 17.33
N ALA A 143 -19.91 -21.91 18.14
CA ALA A 143 -20.58 -20.68 17.70
C ALA A 143 -19.82 -19.44 18.13
N ILE A 144 -19.60 -18.52 17.19
CA ILE A 144 -18.83 -17.30 17.38
C ILE A 144 -19.70 -16.10 17.01
N GLU A 145 -19.72 -15.09 17.86
CA GLU A 145 -20.30 -13.78 17.55
C GLU A 145 -19.20 -12.72 17.54
N VAL A 146 -19.16 -11.90 16.47
CA VAL A 146 -18.23 -10.77 16.34
C VAL A 146 -19.00 -9.53 15.96
N VAL A 147 -18.83 -8.46 16.75
CA VAL A 147 -19.33 -7.13 16.42
C VAL A 147 -18.19 -6.32 15.83
N MET A 148 -18.32 -5.97 14.54
CA MET A 148 -17.30 -5.22 13.80
C MET A 148 -17.36 -3.74 14.16
N GLN A 149 -16.22 -3.17 14.57
CA GLN A 149 -16.13 -1.76 14.92
C GLN A 149 -15.57 -0.95 13.74
N PRO A 150 -16.20 0.18 13.35
CA PRO A 150 -15.66 1.07 12.32
C PRO A 150 -14.25 1.53 12.65
N GLN A 151 -13.37 1.57 11.64
CA GLN A 151 -12.00 2.03 11.79
C GLN A 151 -11.59 2.92 10.61
N MET A 152 -11.26 4.16 10.91
CA MET A 152 -10.66 5.08 9.94
C MET A 152 -9.13 4.95 9.99
N ILE A 153 -8.49 4.70 8.86
CA ILE A 153 -7.04 4.57 8.77
C ILE A 153 -6.43 5.90 8.34
N LYS A 154 -5.64 6.50 9.23
CA LYS A 154 -4.94 7.77 9.04
C LYS A 154 -3.45 7.52 9.10
N ALA A 155 -2.79 7.55 7.93
CA ALA A 155 -1.42 7.10 7.80
C ALA A 155 -0.44 8.21 7.41
N ALA A 156 0.83 8.02 7.77
CA ALA A 156 1.98 8.71 7.20
C ALA A 156 2.87 7.71 6.46
N TYR A 157 3.45 8.16 5.35
CA TYR A 157 4.33 7.34 4.53
C TYR A 157 5.77 7.36 5.04
N LEU A 158 6.42 6.19 4.98
CA LEU A 158 7.84 6.00 5.21
C LEU A 158 8.49 5.40 3.97
N THR A 159 9.37 6.17 3.34
CA THR A 159 10.15 5.75 2.18
C THR A 159 11.05 4.55 2.49
N TYR A 160 11.50 3.84 1.45
CA TYR A 160 12.50 2.78 1.56
C TYR A 160 13.72 3.20 2.40
N PHE A 161 14.23 4.42 2.22
CA PHE A 161 15.36 4.94 3.01
C PHE A 161 14.92 5.43 4.40
N GLY A 162 13.73 6.07 4.48
CA GLY A 162 13.19 6.59 5.73
C GLY A 162 12.93 5.52 6.78
N ILE A 163 12.46 4.35 6.36
CA ILE A 163 12.24 3.23 7.29
C ILE A 163 13.56 2.66 7.84
N GLY A 164 14.63 2.69 7.05
CA GLY A 164 15.97 2.28 7.47
C GLY A 164 16.65 3.27 8.41
N ASP A 165 16.35 4.56 8.30
CA ASP A 165 16.91 5.63 9.12
C ASP A 165 16.18 5.73 10.48
N ARG A 166 16.91 5.50 11.58
CA ARG A 166 16.34 5.53 12.94
C ARG A 166 15.75 6.89 13.32
N GLY A 167 16.36 7.99 12.86
CA GLY A 167 15.92 9.34 13.18
C GLY A 167 14.63 9.69 12.43
N ILE A 168 14.59 9.43 11.13
CA ILE A 168 13.39 9.66 10.29
C ILE A 168 12.23 8.80 10.78
N ARG A 169 12.46 7.48 10.90
CA ARG A 169 11.46 6.56 11.42
C ARG A 169 10.96 6.96 12.81
N GLY A 170 11.88 7.30 13.73
CA GLY A 170 11.54 7.73 15.09
C GLY A 170 10.60 8.93 15.08
N ARG A 171 10.88 9.98 14.30
CA ARG A 171 10.03 11.17 14.20
C ARG A 171 8.61 10.83 13.72
N VAL A 172 8.48 9.95 12.71
CA VAL A 172 7.15 9.56 12.19
C VAL A 172 6.39 8.72 13.21
N LEU A 173 7.05 7.80 13.93
CA LEU A 173 6.41 7.00 14.98
C LEU A 173 6.03 7.85 16.19
N ASP A 174 6.86 8.83 16.57
CA ASP A 174 6.54 9.79 17.62
C ASP A 174 5.35 10.67 17.22
N LEU A 175 5.27 11.06 15.94
CA LEU A 175 4.11 11.78 15.42
C LEU A 175 2.85 10.92 15.52
N ALA A 176 2.91 9.66 15.12
CA ALA A 176 1.80 8.72 15.24
C ALA A 176 1.39 8.48 16.72
N ALA A 177 2.34 8.50 17.64
CA ALA A 177 2.04 8.35 19.06
C ALA A 177 1.26 9.55 19.64
N ARG A 178 1.51 10.76 19.16
CA ARG A 178 0.97 12.01 19.71
C ARG A 178 -0.25 12.56 18.98
N THR A 179 -0.52 12.09 17.76
CA THR A 179 -1.55 12.68 16.90
C THR A 179 -2.59 11.64 16.48
N GLU A 180 -3.58 12.10 15.71
CA GLU A 180 -4.65 11.26 15.14
C GLU A 180 -4.16 10.19 14.14
N LEU A 181 -2.87 10.16 13.81
CA LEU A 181 -2.29 9.07 13.00
C LEU A 181 -2.37 7.74 13.77
N ASN A 182 -2.80 6.70 13.08
CA ASN A 182 -2.91 5.35 13.63
C ASN A 182 -2.32 4.28 12.71
N ALA A 183 -1.68 4.71 11.62
CA ALA A 183 -1.13 3.83 10.61
C ALA A 183 0.17 4.38 10.02
N VAL A 184 0.96 3.48 9.43
CA VAL A 184 2.12 3.83 8.60
C VAL A 184 2.08 3.06 7.29
N VAL A 185 2.44 3.74 6.19
CA VAL A 185 2.70 3.11 4.91
C VAL A 185 4.20 2.93 4.77
N ILE A 186 4.65 1.71 4.55
CA ILE A 186 6.07 1.33 4.46
C ILE A 186 6.37 0.79 3.07
N ASP A 187 7.39 1.31 2.41
CA ASP A 187 7.89 0.71 1.18
C ASP A 187 8.44 -0.69 1.45
N VAL A 188 7.69 -1.71 1.06
CA VAL A 188 8.17 -3.09 0.96
C VAL A 188 9.14 -3.22 -0.21
N LYS A 189 8.72 -2.71 -1.38
CA LYS A 189 9.53 -2.58 -2.59
C LYS A 189 9.39 -1.18 -3.15
N GLY A 190 10.48 -0.41 -3.12
CA GLY A 190 10.49 0.98 -3.57
C GLY A 190 10.68 1.14 -5.08
N ASP A 191 10.73 2.39 -5.56
CA ASP A 191 10.77 2.79 -6.99
C ASP A 191 11.95 2.21 -7.78
N ARG A 192 13.04 1.87 -7.10
CA ARG A 192 14.21 1.25 -7.75
C ARG A 192 14.09 -0.26 -7.87
N GLY A 193 13.08 -0.88 -7.25
CA GLY A 193 12.90 -2.34 -7.20
C GLY A 193 13.59 -3.00 -6.00
N TRP A 194 14.13 -2.22 -5.05
CA TRP A 194 14.75 -2.76 -3.84
C TRP A 194 13.72 -3.09 -2.76
N ILE A 195 13.93 -4.26 -2.11
CA ILE A 195 13.10 -4.75 -1.01
C ILE A 195 13.73 -4.36 0.32
N VAL A 196 12.92 -3.87 1.25
CA VAL A 196 13.36 -3.22 2.51
C VAL A 196 13.83 -4.21 3.58
N TYR A 197 13.44 -5.47 3.49
CA TYR A 197 13.84 -6.54 4.41
C TYR A 197 14.56 -7.66 3.67
N ARG A 198 15.11 -8.63 4.40
CA ARG A 198 15.71 -9.82 3.81
C ARG A 198 14.61 -10.68 3.19
N THR A 199 14.58 -10.72 1.86
CA THR A 199 13.59 -11.48 1.09
C THR A 199 14.05 -12.90 0.84
N GLU A 200 13.09 -13.84 0.74
CA GLU A 200 13.29 -15.21 0.33
C GLU A 200 12.71 -15.50 -1.07
N VAL A 201 12.14 -14.48 -1.73
CA VAL A 201 11.59 -14.61 -3.09
C VAL A 201 12.71 -14.93 -4.09
N PRO A 202 12.71 -16.10 -4.74
CA PRO A 202 13.86 -16.55 -5.55
C PRO A 202 14.23 -15.58 -6.66
N LEU A 203 13.24 -15.06 -7.41
CA LEU A 203 13.52 -14.12 -8.50
C LEU A 203 14.08 -12.79 -7.96
N ALA A 204 13.64 -12.33 -6.78
CA ALA A 204 14.19 -11.14 -6.15
C ALA A 204 15.67 -11.31 -5.80
N LEU A 205 16.06 -12.47 -5.28
CA LEU A 205 17.44 -12.81 -5.00
C LEU A 205 18.27 -12.91 -6.30
N GLN A 206 17.72 -13.56 -7.32
CA GLN A 206 18.37 -13.72 -8.63
C GLN A 206 18.73 -12.39 -9.28
N VAL A 207 17.83 -11.38 -9.21
CA VAL A 207 18.05 -10.09 -9.86
C VAL A 207 18.73 -9.05 -8.95
N GLY A 208 19.05 -9.40 -7.71
CA GLY A 208 19.71 -8.50 -6.76
C GLY A 208 18.79 -7.45 -6.16
N ALA A 209 17.49 -7.77 -5.98
CA ALA A 209 16.52 -6.85 -5.37
C ALA A 209 16.73 -6.64 -3.86
N GLN A 210 17.69 -7.34 -3.26
CA GLN A 210 18.16 -7.11 -1.90
C GLN A 210 19.03 -5.85 -1.88
N GLY A 211 18.41 -4.70 -1.77
CA GLY A 211 19.08 -3.39 -1.88
C GLY A 211 19.98 -3.04 -0.70
N PRO A 212 20.77 -1.94 -0.83
CA PRO A 212 21.75 -1.55 0.17
C PRO A 212 21.15 -1.03 1.49
N GLY A 213 19.88 -0.60 1.48
CA GLY A 213 19.17 -0.06 2.63
C GLY A 213 18.34 -1.09 3.39
N THR A 214 18.58 -2.38 3.19
CA THR A 214 17.82 -3.45 3.83
C THR A 214 17.87 -3.34 5.36
N LEU A 215 16.73 -3.30 5.99
CA LEU A 215 16.60 -3.28 7.45
C LEU A 215 16.92 -4.66 8.03
N LYS A 216 17.92 -4.73 8.92
CA LYS A 216 18.39 -6.01 9.48
C LYS A 216 17.37 -6.67 10.42
N ASP A 217 16.69 -5.85 11.25
CA ASP A 217 15.70 -6.30 12.23
C ASP A 217 14.32 -5.79 11.83
N PHE A 218 13.80 -6.32 10.73
CA PHE A 218 12.47 -5.97 10.25
C PHE A 218 11.37 -6.58 11.12
N ASP A 219 11.58 -7.80 11.60
CA ASP A 219 10.58 -8.51 12.42
C ASP A 219 10.42 -7.82 13.80
N GLY A 220 11.51 -7.33 14.39
CA GLY A 220 11.47 -6.51 15.61
C GLY A 220 10.73 -5.19 15.39
N LEU A 221 10.92 -4.53 14.23
CA LEU A 221 10.15 -3.34 13.89
C LEU A 221 8.65 -3.65 13.79
N MET A 222 8.28 -4.72 13.11
CA MET A 222 6.85 -5.10 12.96
C MET A 222 6.22 -5.45 14.31
N ALA A 223 6.97 -6.10 15.21
CA ALA A 223 6.53 -6.36 16.58
C ALA A 223 6.31 -5.06 17.38
N ASP A 224 7.22 -4.08 17.27
CA ASP A 224 7.07 -2.77 17.91
C ASP A 224 5.83 -2.02 17.37
N LEU A 225 5.63 -1.96 16.06
CA LEU A 225 4.46 -1.34 15.46
C LEU A 225 3.14 -1.96 15.95
N LYS A 226 3.08 -3.29 16.01
CA LYS A 226 1.93 -4.02 16.55
C LYS A 226 1.68 -3.74 18.03
N SER A 227 2.75 -3.70 18.85
CA SER A 227 2.63 -3.41 20.28
C SER A 227 2.06 -2.01 20.55
N ARG A 228 2.29 -1.08 19.64
CA ARG A 228 1.74 0.29 19.67
C ARG A 228 0.35 0.41 19.05
N GLY A 229 -0.23 -0.69 18.55
CA GLY A 229 -1.52 -0.67 17.84
C GLY A 229 -1.50 0.09 16.51
N ILE A 230 -0.33 0.22 15.87
CA ILE A 230 -0.18 0.90 14.58
C ILE A 230 -0.55 -0.06 13.46
N TYR A 231 -1.52 0.36 12.63
CA TYR A 231 -1.91 -0.35 11.41
C TYR A 231 -0.81 -0.22 10.35
N THR A 232 -0.46 -1.31 9.70
CA THR A 232 0.68 -1.37 8.78
C THR A 232 0.26 -1.64 7.35
N ILE A 233 0.64 -0.74 6.43
CA ILE A 233 0.39 -0.83 5.00
C ILE A 233 1.72 -1.08 4.29
N GLY A 234 1.83 -2.22 3.61
CA GLY A 234 3.00 -2.57 2.80
C GLY A 234 2.85 -2.08 1.37
N ARG A 235 3.54 -0.99 1.00
CA ARG A 235 3.51 -0.45 -0.36
C ARG A 235 4.50 -1.19 -1.26
N ILE A 236 4.03 -1.63 -2.42
CA ILE A 236 4.81 -2.32 -3.44
C ILE A 236 4.71 -1.53 -4.75
N VAL A 237 5.82 -0.94 -5.17
CA VAL A 237 5.93 -0.35 -6.51
C VAL A 237 5.95 -1.48 -7.52
N THR A 238 4.95 -1.53 -8.41
CA THR A 238 4.62 -2.72 -9.18
C THR A 238 5.40 -2.81 -10.48
N PHE A 239 5.13 -1.93 -11.44
CA PHE A 239 5.70 -2.02 -12.79
C PHE A 239 6.88 -1.08 -13.05
N LYS A 240 7.10 -0.06 -12.23
CA LYS A 240 8.34 0.72 -12.21
C LYS A 240 9.39 -0.03 -11.38
N ASP A 241 10.14 -0.92 -12.01
CA ASP A 241 11.09 -1.80 -11.33
C ASP A 241 12.41 -1.88 -12.08
N ASN A 242 13.32 -1.00 -11.72
CA ASN A 242 14.61 -0.87 -12.39
C ASN A 242 15.50 -2.11 -12.17
N VAL A 243 15.41 -2.75 -11.01
CA VAL A 243 16.22 -3.94 -10.69
C VAL A 243 15.75 -5.13 -11.52
N LEU A 244 14.45 -5.43 -11.50
CA LEU A 244 13.89 -6.54 -12.26
C LEU A 244 14.09 -6.32 -13.78
N ALA A 245 13.83 -5.13 -14.29
CA ALA A 245 13.94 -4.81 -15.71
C ALA A 245 15.37 -4.98 -16.24
N ASN A 246 16.40 -4.61 -15.46
CA ASN A 246 17.80 -4.78 -15.87
C ASN A 246 18.31 -6.21 -15.62
N GLY A 247 17.84 -6.88 -14.56
CA GLY A 247 18.22 -8.28 -14.26
C GLY A 247 17.53 -9.31 -15.18
N ARG A 248 16.35 -8.97 -15.71
CA ARG A 248 15.53 -9.79 -16.62
C ARG A 248 14.98 -8.94 -17.76
N PRO A 249 15.82 -8.57 -18.74
CA PRO A 249 15.39 -7.74 -19.88
C PRO A 249 14.25 -8.34 -20.71
N ASP A 250 14.07 -9.65 -20.69
CA ASP A 250 12.94 -10.36 -21.30
C ASP A 250 11.59 -10.03 -20.64
N LEU A 251 11.59 -9.52 -19.39
CA LEU A 251 10.42 -9.04 -18.68
C LEU A 251 10.23 -7.52 -18.75
N ALA A 252 11.19 -6.81 -19.34
CA ALA A 252 11.18 -5.36 -19.41
C ALA A 252 10.36 -4.81 -20.60
N ILE A 253 9.91 -3.58 -20.49
CA ILE A 253 9.57 -2.74 -21.64
C ILE A 253 10.89 -2.47 -22.37
N ILE A 254 10.92 -2.62 -23.70
CA ILE A 254 12.15 -2.50 -24.49
C ILE A 254 12.15 -1.20 -25.29
N ASP A 255 13.24 -0.44 -25.23
CA ASP A 255 13.46 0.72 -26.09
C ASP A 255 13.83 0.26 -27.51
N THR A 256 12.96 0.50 -28.49
CA THR A 256 13.14 0.11 -29.89
C THR A 256 14.38 0.70 -30.56
N ARG A 257 14.93 1.78 -30.00
CA ARG A 257 16.11 2.48 -30.56
C ARG A 257 17.43 1.83 -30.11
N THR A 258 17.42 1.19 -28.93
CA THR A 258 18.65 0.68 -28.31
C THR A 258 18.63 -0.83 -28.07
N GLY A 259 17.46 -1.45 -28.10
CA GLY A 259 17.27 -2.85 -27.73
C GLY A 259 17.43 -3.16 -26.22
N LYS A 260 17.60 -2.13 -25.40
CA LYS A 260 17.77 -2.23 -23.93
C LYS A 260 16.46 -1.97 -23.21
N PRO A 261 16.37 -2.25 -21.89
CA PRO A 261 15.23 -1.83 -21.09
C PRO A 261 14.94 -0.33 -21.25
N TRP A 262 13.67 -0.03 -21.51
CA TRP A 262 13.19 1.33 -21.67
C TRP A 262 13.20 2.06 -20.34
N ILE A 263 13.60 3.34 -20.33
CA ILE A 263 13.69 4.17 -19.13
C ILE A 263 12.80 5.41 -19.23
N ASP A 264 12.24 5.79 -18.08
CA ASP A 264 11.48 7.01 -17.91
C ASP A 264 12.39 8.27 -17.78
N ASN A 265 11.80 9.44 -17.48
CA ASN A 265 12.56 10.68 -17.29
C ASN A 265 13.45 10.66 -16.03
N GLU A 266 13.14 9.83 -15.02
CA GLU A 266 13.97 9.61 -13.84
C GLU A 266 15.12 8.63 -14.08
N LYS A 267 15.27 8.13 -15.33
CA LYS A 267 16.27 7.12 -15.71
C LYS A 267 16.07 5.77 -15.03
N LEU A 268 14.83 5.44 -14.67
CA LEU A 268 14.47 4.15 -14.12
C LEU A 268 13.78 3.30 -15.17
N ALA A 269 14.16 2.04 -15.22
CA ALA A 269 13.57 1.07 -16.14
C ALA A 269 12.24 0.51 -15.60
N TRP A 270 11.38 0.09 -16.51
CA TRP A 270 10.07 -0.46 -16.24
C TRP A 270 9.95 -1.89 -16.77
N VAL A 271 9.27 -2.73 -16.00
CA VAL A 271 8.85 -4.06 -16.46
C VAL A 271 7.52 -3.98 -17.19
N ASP A 272 7.28 -4.95 -18.07
CA ASP A 272 6.13 -4.96 -18.96
C ASP A 272 4.87 -5.46 -18.23
N PRO A 273 3.81 -4.64 -18.09
CA PRO A 273 2.57 -5.03 -17.42
C PRO A 273 1.82 -6.19 -18.09
N PHE A 274 2.14 -6.52 -19.33
CA PHE A 274 1.55 -7.67 -20.04
C PHE A 274 2.19 -9.02 -19.69
N ARG A 275 3.28 -9.04 -18.92
CA ARG A 275 3.99 -10.26 -18.54
C ARG A 275 3.45 -10.83 -17.25
N GLU A 276 2.79 -11.98 -17.31
CA GLU A 276 2.29 -12.66 -16.11
C GLU A 276 3.39 -13.08 -15.12
N GLU A 277 4.63 -13.28 -15.59
CA GLU A 277 5.76 -13.55 -14.71
C GLU A 277 6.08 -12.36 -13.80
N VAL A 278 5.92 -11.12 -14.31
CA VAL A 278 5.99 -9.90 -13.51
C VAL A 278 4.87 -9.85 -12.46
N TRP A 279 3.68 -10.31 -12.81
CA TRP A 279 2.57 -10.41 -11.88
C TRP A 279 2.89 -11.39 -10.74
N ARG A 280 3.35 -12.61 -11.10
CA ARG A 280 3.74 -13.63 -10.12
C ARG A 280 4.84 -13.14 -9.18
N TYR A 281 5.82 -12.41 -9.70
CA TYR A 281 6.88 -11.81 -8.90
C TYR A 281 6.35 -10.82 -7.86
N ASN A 282 5.53 -9.85 -8.26
CA ASN A 282 4.98 -8.87 -7.34
C ASN A 282 4.02 -9.50 -6.31
N VAL A 283 3.22 -10.51 -6.73
CA VAL A 283 2.35 -11.26 -5.81
C VAL A 283 3.18 -12.10 -4.83
N ALA A 284 4.31 -12.68 -5.24
CA ALA A 284 5.18 -13.41 -4.32
C ALA A 284 5.76 -12.49 -3.22
N ILE A 285 6.22 -11.29 -3.59
CA ILE A 285 6.66 -10.27 -2.62
C ILE A 285 5.51 -9.85 -1.71
N ALA A 286 4.30 -9.67 -2.25
CA ALA A 286 3.12 -9.32 -1.48
C ALA A 286 2.73 -10.39 -0.46
N LYS A 287 2.82 -11.67 -0.84
CA LYS A 287 2.58 -12.82 0.08
C LYS A 287 3.64 -12.88 1.18
N GLU A 288 4.90 -12.65 0.84
CA GLU A 288 5.97 -12.56 1.82
C GLU A 288 5.74 -11.40 2.79
N ALA A 289 5.36 -10.20 2.31
CA ALA A 289 5.00 -9.07 3.15
C ALA A 289 3.80 -9.39 4.07
N ALA A 290 2.77 -10.05 3.55
CA ALA A 290 1.65 -10.52 4.36
C ALA A 290 2.11 -11.46 5.49
N SER A 291 3.02 -12.39 5.23
CA SER A 291 3.60 -13.28 6.25
C SER A 291 4.45 -12.55 7.28
N LYS A 292 5.07 -11.42 6.90
CA LYS A 292 5.78 -10.51 7.81
C LYS A 292 4.83 -9.73 8.73
N GLY A 293 3.53 -9.83 8.51
CA GLY A 293 2.49 -9.33 9.40
C GLY A 293 1.93 -7.97 9.04
N PHE A 294 2.09 -7.50 7.81
CA PHE A 294 1.35 -6.32 7.34
C PHE A 294 -0.16 -6.57 7.39
N ASP A 295 -0.91 -5.51 7.69
CA ASP A 295 -2.37 -5.55 7.73
C ASP A 295 -2.98 -5.40 6.33
N GLU A 296 -2.26 -4.74 5.45
CA GLU A 296 -2.68 -4.39 4.09
C GLU A 296 -1.49 -4.38 3.13
N ILE A 297 -1.73 -4.81 1.90
CA ILE A 297 -0.79 -4.67 0.78
C ILE A 297 -1.36 -3.64 -0.19
N GLN A 298 -0.56 -2.63 -0.49
CA GLN A 298 -0.92 -1.53 -1.38
C GLN A 298 0.00 -1.51 -2.60
N PHE A 299 -0.58 -1.65 -3.80
CA PHE A 299 0.14 -1.62 -5.05
C PHE A 299 0.18 -0.21 -5.64
N ASP A 300 1.38 0.34 -5.78
CA ASP A 300 1.61 1.60 -6.49
C ASP A 300 2.30 1.36 -7.83
N TYR A 301 2.31 2.36 -8.71
CA TYR A 301 2.78 2.22 -10.10
C TYR A 301 2.16 1.00 -10.79
N VAL A 302 0.92 0.67 -10.41
CA VAL A 302 0.08 -0.37 -11.01
C VAL A 302 -0.60 0.20 -12.26
N ARG A 303 0.23 0.55 -13.23
CA ARG A 303 -0.11 1.31 -14.44
C ARG A 303 0.96 1.24 -15.51
N PHE A 304 0.64 1.71 -16.70
CA PHE A 304 1.62 1.96 -17.75
C PHE A 304 2.38 3.27 -17.53
N PRO A 305 3.61 3.43 -18.11
CA PRO A 305 4.38 4.67 -18.01
C PRO A 305 3.65 5.88 -18.59
N THR A 306 3.93 7.07 -18.03
CA THR A 306 3.32 8.36 -18.42
C THR A 306 4.31 9.36 -18.97
N ASP A 307 5.59 9.12 -18.84
CA ASP A 307 6.65 10.04 -19.25
C ASP A 307 7.79 9.30 -19.95
N GLY A 308 8.84 10.01 -20.34
CA GLY A 308 9.92 9.47 -21.16
C GLY A 308 9.55 9.41 -22.64
N LYS A 309 10.33 8.66 -23.42
CA LYS A 309 10.09 8.51 -24.86
C LYS A 309 9.10 7.37 -25.14
N LEU A 310 7.83 7.58 -24.82
CA LEU A 310 6.76 6.57 -24.92
C LEU A 310 6.66 5.93 -26.30
N GLY A 311 6.85 6.69 -27.37
CA GLY A 311 6.83 6.16 -28.77
C GLY A 311 7.94 5.16 -29.07
N ALA A 312 8.97 5.05 -28.22
CA ALA A 312 10.03 4.06 -28.35
C ALA A 312 9.83 2.83 -27.43
N ALA A 313 8.81 2.85 -26.58
CA ALA A 313 8.51 1.76 -25.65
C ALA A 313 7.80 0.61 -26.37
N LYS A 314 8.47 -0.55 -26.45
CA LYS A 314 7.94 -1.78 -27.04
C LYS A 314 7.51 -2.73 -25.93
N TYR A 315 6.29 -3.20 -26.01
CA TYR A 315 5.66 -4.14 -25.07
C TYR A 315 5.49 -5.53 -25.72
N ALA A 316 5.16 -6.53 -24.89
CA ALA A 316 4.86 -7.89 -25.35
C ALA A 316 3.53 -7.96 -26.12
N SER A 317 2.61 -7.03 -25.86
CA SER A 317 1.32 -6.90 -26.56
C SER A 317 1.13 -5.47 -27.06
N ALA A 318 0.14 -5.26 -27.92
CA ALA A 318 -0.24 -3.92 -28.34
C ALA A 318 -0.65 -3.07 -27.13
N ASN A 319 -0.06 -1.88 -27.00
CA ASN A 319 -0.36 -0.96 -25.91
C ASN A 319 -1.46 0.02 -26.35
N ASN A 320 -2.69 -0.29 -26.05
CA ASN A 320 -3.87 0.54 -26.35
C ASN A 320 -4.94 0.38 -25.25
N LYS A 321 -6.03 1.15 -25.35
CA LYS A 321 -7.11 1.14 -24.34
C LYS A 321 -7.75 -0.25 -24.12
N ASP A 322 -7.80 -1.09 -25.17
CA ASP A 322 -8.48 -2.39 -25.13
C ASP A 322 -7.60 -3.47 -24.47
N THR A 323 -6.30 -3.24 -24.35
CA THR A 323 -5.32 -4.18 -23.79
C THR A 323 -4.80 -3.75 -22.41
N ARG A 324 -4.62 -2.44 -22.17
CA ARG A 324 -4.10 -1.92 -20.90
C ARG A 324 -5.01 -2.24 -19.72
N LEU A 325 -6.33 -1.97 -19.86
CA LEU A 325 -7.31 -2.22 -18.79
C LEU A 325 -7.33 -3.68 -18.33
N PRO A 326 -7.47 -4.67 -19.24
CA PRO A 326 -7.42 -6.08 -18.85
C PRO A 326 -6.10 -6.48 -18.17
N ALA A 327 -4.96 -5.90 -18.56
CA ALA A 327 -3.68 -6.20 -17.94
C ALA A 327 -3.62 -5.72 -16.49
N ILE A 328 -4.01 -4.46 -16.23
CA ILE A 328 -3.98 -3.92 -14.86
C ILE A 328 -5.05 -4.56 -13.98
N ALA A 329 -6.30 -4.69 -14.46
CA ALA A 329 -7.37 -5.35 -13.72
C ALA A 329 -7.06 -6.84 -13.47
N GLY A 330 -6.45 -7.52 -14.45
CA GLY A 330 -6.02 -8.92 -14.34
C GLY A 330 -4.97 -9.13 -13.27
N PHE A 331 -3.97 -8.24 -13.20
CA PHE A 331 -2.98 -8.24 -12.12
C PHE A 331 -3.63 -8.06 -10.75
N LEU A 332 -4.47 -7.04 -10.58
CA LEU A 332 -5.15 -6.78 -9.31
C LEU A 332 -6.09 -7.92 -8.93
N GLY A 333 -6.81 -8.51 -9.88
CA GLY A 333 -7.65 -9.69 -9.66
C GLY A 333 -6.84 -10.90 -9.20
N LYS A 334 -5.66 -11.12 -9.78
CA LYS A 334 -4.73 -12.17 -9.32
C LYS A 334 -4.26 -11.88 -7.90
N ALA A 335 -3.83 -10.67 -7.62
CA ALA A 335 -3.38 -10.25 -6.29
C ALA A 335 -4.50 -10.44 -5.24
N ARG A 336 -5.73 -10.00 -5.52
CA ARG A 336 -6.88 -10.15 -4.61
C ARG A 336 -7.19 -11.60 -4.28
N ARG A 337 -7.19 -12.48 -5.30
CA ARG A 337 -7.44 -13.92 -5.11
C ARG A 337 -6.36 -14.60 -4.27
N GLU A 338 -5.09 -14.19 -4.40
CA GLU A 338 -3.98 -14.84 -3.67
C GLU A 338 -3.71 -14.23 -2.30
N LEU A 339 -4.07 -12.97 -2.07
CA LEU A 339 -3.84 -12.27 -0.80
C LEU A 339 -5.04 -12.31 0.14
N GLY A 340 -6.27 -12.34 -0.38
CA GLY A 340 -7.49 -12.43 0.42
C GLY A 340 -7.46 -13.55 1.45
N PRO A 341 -7.09 -14.78 1.05
CA PRO A 341 -6.96 -15.93 1.94
C PRO A 341 -5.85 -15.81 3.01
N LEU A 342 -4.96 -14.83 2.89
CA LEU A 342 -3.94 -14.53 3.92
C LEU A 342 -4.45 -13.56 5.00
N GLY A 343 -5.71 -13.11 4.91
CA GLY A 343 -6.31 -12.21 5.88
C GLY A 343 -5.80 -10.76 5.82
N VAL A 344 -5.13 -10.36 4.74
CA VAL A 344 -4.71 -8.98 4.49
C VAL A 344 -5.70 -8.27 3.58
N PHE A 345 -5.75 -6.94 3.66
CA PHE A 345 -6.47 -6.12 2.69
C PHE A 345 -5.61 -5.85 1.46
N VAL A 346 -6.27 -5.61 0.32
CA VAL A 346 -5.63 -5.26 -0.95
C VAL A 346 -6.06 -3.87 -1.37
N ALA A 347 -5.08 -3.00 -1.59
CA ALA A 347 -5.28 -1.63 -2.02
C ALA A 347 -4.47 -1.31 -3.28
N ALA A 348 -4.85 -0.27 -4.01
CA ALA A 348 -4.07 0.26 -5.11
C ALA A 348 -4.06 1.78 -5.13
N ASP A 349 -2.88 2.36 -5.41
CA ASP A 349 -2.69 3.76 -5.65
C ASP A 349 -3.00 4.07 -7.11
N VAL A 350 -3.88 5.02 -7.32
CA VAL A 350 -4.35 5.40 -8.65
C VAL A 350 -4.24 6.90 -8.87
N PHE A 351 -4.11 7.31 -10.12
CA PHE A 351 -4.07 8.74 -10.42
C PHE A 351 -5.37 9.43 -10.04
N GLY A 352 -5.26 10.61 -9.44
CA GLY A 352 -6.41 11.41 -9.05
C GLY A 352 -7.37 11.71 -10.21
N TYR A 353 -6.85 11.90 -11.43
CA TYR A 353 -7.67 12.10 -12.63
C TYR A 353 -8.54 10.91 -13.00
N THR A 354 -8.30 9.71 -12.50
CA THR A 354 -9.21 8.57 -12.70
C THR A 354 -10.62 8.86 -12.18
N ALA A 355 -10.76 9.75 -11.19
CA ALA A 355 -12.06 10.19 -10.68
C ALA A 355 -12.89 10.93 -11.74
N PHE A 356 -12.24 11.65 -12.65
CA PHE A 356 -12.88 12.53 -13.62
C PHE A 356 -12.86 11.99 -15.06
N ASN A 357 -11.88 11.13 -15.41
CA ASN A 357 -11.76 10.56 -16.74
C ASN A 357 -12.60 9.28 -16.87
N GLU A 358 -13.39 9.17 -17.94
CA GLU A 358 -14.19 7.99 -18.26
C GLU A 358 -13.39 6.90 -19.00
N ASN A 359 -12.25 7.29 -19.60
CA ASN A 359 -11.32 6.37 -20.26
C ASN A 359 -10.35 5.73 -19.25
N ASP A 360 -9.39 4.94 -19.75
CA ASP A 360 -8.35 4.29 -18.93
C ASP A 360 -7.22 5.23 -18.50
N THR A 361 -7.39 6.55 -18.63
CA THR A 361 -6.41 7.60 -18.33
C THR A 361 -5.08 7.40 -19.10
N ASP A 362 -5.13 6.67 -20.21
CA ASP A 362 -3.99 6.22 -21.04
C ASP A 362 -2.93 5.38 -20.30
N ILE A 363 -3.25 4.87 -19.11
CA ILE A 363 -2.35 4.11 -18.25
C ILE A 363 -2.94 2.78 -17.74
N GLY A 364 -4.12 2.41 -18.21
CA GLY A 364 -4.81 1.20 -17.78
C GLY A 364 -5.54 1.35 -16.45
N GLN A 365 -5.87 2.59 -16.03
CA GLN A 365 -6.60 2.84 -14.79
C GLN A 365 -7.99 3.43 -15.08
N ARG A 366 -9.03 2.65 -14.78
CA ARG A 366 -10.44 3.06 -14.78
C ARG A 366 -11.14 2.47 -13.57
N ILE A 367 -11.93 3.28 -12.86
CA ILE A 367 -12.49 2.92 -11.55
C ILE A 367 -13.34 1.65 -11.67
N GLU A 368 -14.20 1.56 -12.67
CA GLU A 368 -15.18 0.50 -12.86
C GLU A 368 -14.54 -0.89 -13.00
N GLU A 369 -13.35 -0.99 -13.58
CA GLU A 369 -12.62 -2.25 -13.76
C GLU A 369 -11.69 -2.56 -12.58
N LEU A 370 -11.18 -1.55 -11.90
CA LEU A 370 -10.24 -1.77 -10.80
C LEU A 370 -10.96 -2.02 -9.48
N ALA A 371 -12.07 -1.32 -9.20
CA ALA A 371 -12.81 -1.40 -7.94
C ALA A 371 -13.22 -2.84 -7.54
N PRO A 372 -13.66 -3.73 -8.44
CA PRO A 372 -14.02 -5.10 -8.09
C PRO A 372 -12.88 -5.94 -7.48
N ASN A 373 -11.64 -5.51 -7.67
CA ASN A 373 -10.44 -6.26 -7.26
C ASN A 373 -9.76 -5.65 -6.01
N LEU A 374 -10.37 -4.65 -5.37
CA LEU A 374 -9.77 -3.88 -4.29
C LEU A 374 -10.64 -3.80 -3.05
N ASP A 375 -10.03 -3.89 -1.89
CA ASP A 375 -10.63 -3.54 -0.60
C ASP A 375 -10.61 -2.01 -0.40
N TYR A 376 -9.49 -1.35 -0.76
CA TYR A 376 -9.34 0.10 -0.69
C TYR A 376 -8.87 0.67 -2.03
N PHE A 377 -9.53 1.72 -2.47
CA PHE A 377 -9.17 2.51 -3.64
C PHE A 377 -8.49 3.80 -3.16
N CYS A 378 -7.24 3.99 -3.52
CA CYS A 378 -6.38 5.04 -2.96
C CYS A 378 -6.00 6.08 -4.03
N PRO A 379 -6.88 7.05 -4.35
CA PRO A 379 -6.56 8.06 -5.35
C PRO A 379 -5.52 9.05 -4.82
N MET A 380 -4.52 9.36 -5.64
CA MET A 380 -3.50 10.38 -5.38
C MET A 380 -4.08 11.75 -5.70
N VAL A 381 -4.74 12.37 -4.72
CA VAL A 381 -5.49 13.62 -4.92
C VAL A 381 -4.67 14.86 -4.54
N TYR A 382 -3.39 14.84 -4.86
CA TYR A 382 -2.49 15.97 -4.64
C TYR A 382 -2.91 17.17 -5.49
N PRO A 383 -3.25 18.34 -4.91
CA PRO A 383 -3.61 19.52 -5.72
C PRO A 383 -2.57 19.87 -6.79
N SER A 384 -1.27 19.73 -6.50
CA SER A 384 -0.20 19.94 -7.48
C SER A 384 -0.22 18.95 -8.65
N GLY A 385 -0.88 17.82 -8.54
CA GLY A 385 -0.99 16.80 -9.59
C GLY A 385 -2.08 17.09 -10.63
N TYR A 386 -2.99 18.02 -10.33
CA TYR A 386 -4.10 18.37 -11.22
C TYR A 386 -3.78 19.58 -12.09
N HIS A 387 -2.74 19.48 -12.92
CA HIS A 387 -2.24 20.59 -13.73
C HIS A 387 -3.25 21.14 -14.76
N MET A 388 -4.29 20.38 -15.10
CA MET A 388 -5.42 20.86 -15.90
C MET A 388 -6.57 21.40 -15.05
N GLY A 389 -6.43 21.40 -13.70
CA GLY A 389 -7.51 21.65 -12.77
C GLY A 389 -8.51 20.49 -12.68
N ILE A 390 -9.60 20.72 -11.98
CA ILE A 390 -10.78 19.86 -11.93
C ILE A 390 -12.01 20.66 -12.34
N PRO A 391 -13.15 20.05 -12.65
CA PRO A 391 -14.38 20.79 -12.96
C PRO A 391 -14.71 21.85 -11.90
N GLY A 392 -14.80 23.11 -12.32
CA GLY A 392 -15.04 24.27 -11.44
C GLY A 392 -13.79 24.91 -10.83
N PHE A 393 -12.63 24.23 -10.81
CA PHE A 393 -11.42 24.72 -10.13
C PHE A 393 -10.19 24.59 -11.01
N ARG A 394 -9.86 25.66 -11.75
CA ARG A 394 -8.72 25.68 -12.68
C ARG A 394 -7.37 25.77 -11.99
N ASN A 395 -7.31 26.34 -10.80
CA ASN A 395 -6.09 26.47 -10.00
C ASN A 395 -6.23 25.61 -8.71
N PRO A 396 -5.95 24.31 -8.78
CA PRO A 396 -6.26 23.36 -7.71
C PRO A 396 -5.46 23.60 -6.43
N VAL A 397 -4.26 24.21 -6.51
CA VAL A 397 -3.44 24.47 -5.31
C VAL A 397 -4.02 25.56 -4.41
N HIS A 398 -4.98 26.36 -4.93
CA HIS A 398 -5.76 27.31 -4.15
C HIS A 398 -7.04 26.71 -3.55
N HIS A 399 -7.40 25.48 -3.94
CA HIS A 399 -8.64 24.80 -3.61
C HIS A 399 -8.40 23.38 -3.07
N PRO A 400 -7.51 23.20 -2.07
CA PRO A 400 -7.12 21.88 -1.58
C PRO A 400 -8.29 21.07 -1.01
N TYR A 401 -9.27 21.74 -0.38
CA TYR A 401 -10.49 21.11 0.11
C TYR A 401 -11.33 20.55 -1.05
N GLU A 402 -11.65 21.39 -2.03
CA GLU A 402 -12.53 21.03 -3.14
C GLU A 402 -11.92 19.94 -4.03
N VAL A 403 -10.61 20.00 -4.26
CA VAL A 403 -9.90 18.98 -5.03
C VAL A 403 -10.05 17.61 -4.38
N VAL A 404 -9.84 17.51 -3.09
CA VAL A 404 -9.97 16.24 -2.37
C VAL A 404 -11.42 15.79 -2.29
N HIS A 405 -12.32 16.69 -1.86
CA HIS A 405 -13.75 16.41 -1.70
C HIS A 405 -14.37 15.90 -3.00
N GLU A 406 -14.20 16.63 -4.11
CA GLU A 406 -14.81 16.24 -5.39
C GLU A 406 -14.18 14.96 -5.97
N SER A 407 -12.87 14.76 -5.79
CA SER A 407 -12.21 13.52 -6.25
C SER A 407 -12.72 12.30 -5.51
N VAL A 408 -12.85 12.36 -4.18
CA VAL A 408 -13.40 11.25 -3.36
C VAL A 408 -14.85 10.99 -3.69
N LYS A 409 -15.67 12.04 -3.74
CA LYS A 409 -17.11 11.96 -4.05
C LYS A 409 -17.36 11.35 -5.44
N GLN A 410 -16.57 11.79 -6.44
CA GLN A 410 -16.69 11.27 -7.79
C GLN A 410 -16.25 9.80 -7.86
N THR A 411 -15.20 9.41 -7.12
CA THR A 411 -14.77 8.02 -7.02
C THR A 411 -15.89 7.14 -6.47
N TYR A 412 -16.55 7.54 -5.38
CA TYR A 412 -17.70 6.80 -4.84
C TYR A 412 -18.86 6.70 -5.83
N ARG A 413 -19.19 7.78 -6.53
CA ARG A 413 -20.25 7.78 -7.55
C ARG A 413 -19.97 6.75 -8.64
N ARG A 414 -18.74 6.68 -9.12
CA ARG A 414 -18.34 5.80 -10.22
C ARG A 414 -18.14 4.34 -9.78
N SER A 415 -17.79 4.11 -8.53
CA SER A 415 -17.66 2.75 -7.97
C SER A 415 -18.97 2.17 -7.41
N ALA A 416 -20.12 2.84 -7.60
CA ALA A 416 -21.39 2.46 -6.96
C ALA A 416 -21.85 1.03 -7.27
N ARG A 417 -21.49 0.45 -8.42
CA ARG A 417 -21.81 -0.95 -8.79
C ARG A 417 -20.95 -1.97 -8.05
N HIS A 418 -19.74 -1.58 -7.62
CA HIS A 418 -18.81 -2.38 -6.86
C HIS A 418 -18.26 -1.50 -5.73
N PRO A 419 -19.03 -1.34 -4.63
CA PRO A 419 -18.69 -0.44 -3.56
C PRO A 419 -17.30 -0.76 -2.99
N VAL A 420 -16.38 0.18 -3.14
CA VAL A 420 -15.02 0.14 -2.61
C VAL A 420 -14.88 1.22 -1.55
N ARG A 421 -13.97 1.03 -0.60
CA ARG A 421 -13.65 2.05 0.39
C ARG A 421 -12.57 2.98 -0.14
N VAL A 422 -12.85 4.27 -0.16
CA VAL A 422 -11.91 5.29 -0.67
C VAL A 422 -11.07 5.84 0.47
N ARG A 423 -9.75 5.83 0.27
CA ARG A 423 -8.78 6.40 1.20
C ARG A 423 -7.71 7.17 0.42
N PRO A 424 -7.89 8.49 0.25
CA PRO A 424 -7.04 9.31 -0.61
C PRO A 424 -5.65 9.53 -0.02
N TRP A 425 -4.68 9.70 -0.92
CA TRP A 425 -3.38 10.28 -0.62
C TRP A 425 -3.47 11.80 -0.65
N LEU A 426 -2.98 12.46 0.40
CA LEU A 426 -2.99 13.91 0.60
C LEU A 426 -1.58 14.47 0.52
N GLN A 427 -1.46 15.70 0.03
CA GLN A 427 -0.20 16.41 -0.18
C GLN A 427 0.28 17.09 1.11
N ASP A 428 1.44 16.67 1.64
CA ASP A 428 2.19 17.37 2.68
C ASP A 428 3.61 17.70 2.16
N PHE A 429 3.66 18.36 1.01
CA PHE A 429 4.91 18.80 0.37
C PHE A 429 4.66 20.06 -0.46
N LYS A 430 5.74 20.80 -0.73
CA LYS A 430 5.70 22.04 -1.53
C LYS A 430 5.12 21.78 -2.93
N ASP A 431 4.27 22.69 -3.42
CA ASP A 431 3.80 22.67 -4.79
C ASP A 431 4.96 22.66 -5.80
N TYR A 432 4.85 21.80 -6.81
CA TYR A 432 5.86 21.68 -7.86
C TYR A 432 5.37 22.16 -9.23
N ALA A 433 4.07 22.36 -9.41
CA ALA A 433 3.47 22.56 -10.73
C ALA A 433 2.99 23.99 -11.01
N PHE A 434 2.50 24.71 -10.00
CA PHE A 434 1.85 26.01 -10.15
C PHE A 434 2.71 27.17 -9.61
N ASP A 435 2.47 27.60 -8.39
CA ASP A 435 3.06 28.80 -7.80
C ASP A 435 4.15 28.53 -6.75
N LYS A 436 4.52 27.26 -6.58
CA LYS A 436 5.56 26.81 -5.64
C LYS A 436 5.23 27.11 -4.18
N ARG A 437 3.95 27.24 -3.82
CA ARG A 437 3.54 27.46 -2.44
C ARG A 437 3.91 26.31 -1.52
N ILE A 438 4.06 26.62 -0.25
CA ILE A 438 4.19 25.62 0.81
C ILE A 438 2.79 25.14 1.15
N PHE A 439 2.58 23.84 1.20
CA PHE A 439 1.40 23.24 1.78
C PHE A 439 1.60 23.17 3.29
N GLY A 440 1.02 24.15 3.98
CA GLY A 440 1.09 24.27 5.43
C GLY A 440 -0.18 23.80 6.11
N VAL A 441 -0.39 24.28 7.35
CA VAL A 441 -1.52 23.87 8.18
C VAL A 441 -2.87 24.09 7.48
N PRO A 442 -3.17 25.25 6.86
CA PRO A 442 -4.47 25.47 6.22
C PRO A 442 -4.75 24.51 5.06
N GLU A 443 -3.75 24.28 4.20
CA GLU A 443 -3.89 23.42 3.01
C GLU A 443 -4.05 21.95 3.40
N ILE A 444 -3.28 21.47 4.38
CA ILE A 444 -3.38 20.08 4.86
C ILE A 444 -4.70 19.86 5.59
N ARG A 445 -5.11 20.78 6.45
CA ARG A 445 -6.42 20.73 7.13
C ARG A 445 -7.57 20.77 6.15
N GLY A 446 -7.47 21.60 5.09
CA GLY A 446 -8.46 21.67 4.01
C GLY A 446 -8.60 20.31 3.31
N GLN A 447 -7.47 19.65 2.96
CA GLN A 447 -7.48 18.33 2.36
C GLN A 447 -8.10 17.26 3.27
N ILE A 448 -7.70 17.21 4.56
CA ILE A 448 -8.25 16.27 5.55
C ILE A 448 -9.77 16.47 5.67
N LYS A 449 -10.23 17.73 5.82
CA LYS A 449 -11.65 18.04 5.88
C LYS A 449 -12.39 17.63 4.61
N GLY A 450 -11.80 17.86 3.43
CA GLY A 450 -12.39 17.45 2.16
C GLY A 450 -12.57 15.93 2.07
N ALA A 451 -11.59 15.15 2.55
CA ALA A 451 -11.69 13.69 2.62
C ALA A 451 -12.79 13.23 3.59
N ASP A 452 -12.80 13.79 4.80
CA ASP A 452 -13.77 13.45 5.85
C ASP A 452 -15.22 13.78 5.40
N ASP A 453 -15.45 14.99 4.87
CA ASP A 453 -16.77 15.44 4.41
C ASP A 453 -17.28 14.64 3.19
N ALA A 454 -16.39 14.12 2.36
CA ALA A 454 -16.75 13.26 1.24
C ALA A 454 -16.96 11.78 1.63
N GLY A 455 -16.81 11.44 2.91
CA GLY A 455 -17.04 10.09 3.44
C GLY A 455 -15.89 9.11 3.22
N ALA A 456 -14.66 9.60 3.05
CA ALA A 456 -13.48 8.72 2.98
C ALA A 456 -13.30 7.94 4.30
N VAL A 457 -12.80 6.71 4.19
CA VAL A 457 -12.53 5.84 5.36
C VAL A 457 -11.13 6.06 5.95
N GLY A 458 -10.72 7.32 6.02
CA GLY A 458 -9.41 7.79 6.41
C GLY A 458 -8.64 8.40 5.24
N TRP A 459 -7.36 8.62 5.43
CA TRP A 459 -6.48 9.28 4.48
C TRP A 459 -5.02 8.94 4.76
N MET A 460 -4.13 9.24 3.80
CA MET A 460 -2.71 9.00 3.92
C MET A 460 -1.95 10.26 3.52
N LEU A 461 -0.99 10.71 4.33
CA LEU A 461 -0.10 11.82 4.02
C LEU A 461 1.11 11.36 3.24
N TRP A 462 1.39 12.04 2.13
CA TRP A 462 2.61 11.86 1.35
C TRP A 462 3.57 13.01 1.56
N ASN A 463 4.78 12.70 2.02
CA ASN A 463 5.93 13.59 1.98
C ASN A 463 7.17 12.78 1.58
N PRO A 464 7.86 13.11 0.46
CA PRO A 464 9.00 12.32 -0.03
C PRO A 464 10.22 12.37 0.89
N ARG A 465 10.28 13.34 1.82
CA ARG A 465 11.32 13.46 2.83
C ARG A 465 10.93 12.91 4.19
N ASN A 466 9.69 12.39 4.32
CA ASN A 466 9.11 11.94 5.59
C ASN A 466 9.13 13.01 6.69
N ASP A 467 8.98 14.27 6.28
CA ASP A 467 8.93 15.44 7.17
C ASP A 467 7.52 16.04 7.13
N TYR A 468 6.72 15.77 8.15
CA TYR A 468 5.29 16.06 8.17
C TYR A 468 4.96 17.30 8.99
N THR A 469 3.96 18.03 8.57
CA THR A 469 3.44 19.24 9.24
C THR A 469 2.61 18.84 10.47
N ALA A 470 3.31 18.57 11.59
CA ALA A 470 2.72 18.06 12.83
C ALA A 470 1.55 18.92 13.36
N SER A 471 1.64 20.26 13.21
CA SER A 471 0.59 21.21 13.65
C SER A 471 -0.71 21.13 12.81
N ALA A 472 -0.67 20.48 11.67
CA ALA A 472 -1.87 20.18 10.88
C ALA A 472 -2.65 18.96 11.40
N LEU A 473 -2.10 18.17 12.28
CA LEU A 473 -2.74 16.97 12.83
C LEU A 473 -3.38 17.25 14.19
N ARG A 474 -4.55 16.60 14.45
CA ARG A 474 -5.17 16.66 15.78
C ARG A 474 -4.32 15.89 16.77
N GLN A 475 -4.08 16.48 17.92
CA GLN A 475 -3.40 15.77 19.01
C GLN A 475 -4.31 14.67 19.56
N LYS A 476 -3.74 13.54 19.95
CA LYS A 476 -4.45 12.56 20.77
C LYS A 476 -4.76 13.20 22.12
N GLU A 477 -5.99 13.04 22.58
CA GLU A 477 -6.31 13.39 23.96
C GLU A 477 -5.40 12.55 24.89
N ALA A 478 -4.78 13.21 25.85
CA ALA A 478 -4.06 12.50 26.88
C ALA A 478 -5.05 11.53 27.52
N SER A 479 -4.82 10.23 27.41
CA SER A 479 -5.62 9.23 28.11
C SER A 479 -5.55 9.57 29.60
N GLY A 480 -6.59 10.25 30.08
CA GLY A 480 -6.74 10.55 31.49
C GLY A 480 -6.67 9.23 32.24
N THR A 481 -5.67 9.10 33.08
CA THR A 481 -5.57 8.06 34.08
C THR A 481 -6.88 8.11 34.89
N LYS A 482 -7.80 7.17 34.61
CA LYS A 482 -8.90 6.85 35.52
C LYS A 482 -8.49 5.69 36.41
#